data_b552294f505f90e9d3d4c16547cb3639
#
_entry.id   b552294f505f90e9d3d4c16547cb3639
#
_cell.length_a   1.000
_cell.length_b   1.000
_cell.length_c   1.000
_cell.angle_alpha   90.00
_cell.angle_beta   90.00
_cell.angle_gamma   90.00
#
_symmetry.space_group_name_H-M   'P 1'
#
loop_
_entity.id
_entity.type
_entity.pdbx_description
1 polymer ?
#
loop_
_entity_poly.entity_id
_entity_poly.type
_entity_poly.pdbx_seq_one_letter_code
_entity_poly.pdbx_strand_id
1 'polypeptide(L)'
;MEWGAFDNERRVLPLTMYDNKVNRQSRNVHQQLFEKMVSGMYLGEISRNAMLHLVDQNLLFNGESSETLNTQWGFETAYLTAIEKDNTPDLAETRHILEETVGIPSTTLADRQMVKKIGGFVGRRAARLAACGLGGVMAHCGKVGEACIIAIDGSLFEFYPQFEEHIREAMGELFGAEAAAKVRFALARDGSGLGAAIIAMVAHRQQAAH
;
A
#
# COMPACT_ATOMS: atom_id res chain seq x y z
N MET A 1 10.36 -5.25 12.45
CA MET A 1 10.37 -3.84 12.89
C MET A 1 8.97 -3.30 12.64
N GLU A 2 8.45 -2.60 13.62
CA GLU A 2 7.18 -1.88 13.48
C GLU A 2 7.46 -0.45 12.99
N TRP A 3 6.96 -0.07 11.84
CA TRP A 3 7.22 1.22 11.19
C TRP A 3 5.98 2.09 10.98
N GLY A 4 4.81 1.59 11.32
CA GLY A 4 3.55 2.28 11.06
C GLY A 4 3.44 3.66 11.67
N ALA A 5 4.16 3.91 12.77
CA ALA A 5 4.20 5.18 13.48
C ALA A 5 5.22 6.18 12.94
N PHE A 6 5.94 5.89 11.86
CA PHE A 6 6.86 6.86 11.29
C PHE A 6 6.13 8.16 10.93
N ASP A 7 6.73 9.27 11.38
CA ASP A 7 6.25 10.64 11.17
C ASP A 7 4.78 10.89 11.62
N ASN A 8 4.36 10.33 12.75
CA ASN A 8 3.08 10.69 13.37
C ASN A 8 2.95 12.21 13.63
N GLU A 9 4.08 12.91 13.74
CA GLU A 9 4.16 14.37 13.92
C GLU A 9 3.92 15.16 12.61
N ARG A 10 3.78 14.50 11.47
CA ARG A 10 3.46 15.08 10.14
C ARG A 10 4.50 16.10 9.67
N ARG A 11 5.78 15.79 9.81
CA ARG A 11 6.88 16.69 9.40
C ARG A 11 7.31 16.50 7.98
N VAL A 12 7.25 15.26 7.45
CA VAL A 12 7.84 14.90 6.15
C VAL A 12 6.93 14.09 5.24
N LEU A 13 5.95 13.34 5.77
CA LEU A 13 5.04 12.54 4.94
C LEU A 13 4.20 13.43 4.02
N PRO A 14 4.14 13.14 2.71
CA PRO A 14 3.41 13.94 1.73
C PRO A 14 1.90 13.66 1.80
N LEU A 15 1.29 14.00 2.93
CA LEU A 15 -0.13 13.78 3.20
C LEU A 15 -1.00 14.60 2.26
N THR A 16 -1.90 13.93 1.55
CA THR A 16 -2.93 14.55 0.73
C THR A 16 -4.24 14.74 1.51
N MET A 17 -5.20 15.41 0.90
CA MET A 17 -6.56 15.52 1.47
C MET A 17 -7.22 14.15 1.65
N TYR A 18 -6.91 13.16 0.80
CA TYR A 18 -7.42 11.80 0.88
C TYR A 18 -6.85 11.05 2.09
N ASP A 19 -5.56 11.15 2.32
CA ASP A 19 -4.88 10.58 3.50
C ASP A 19 -5.42 11.20 4.79
N ASN A 20 -5.61 12.52 4.79
CA ASN A 20 -6.20 13.22 5.92
C ASN A 20 -7.65 12.79 6.21
N LYS A 21 -8.45 12.50 5.16
CA LYS A 21 -9.80 11.98 5.33
C LYS A 21 -9.78 10.57 5.91
N VAL A 22 -8.97 9.67 5.36
CA VAL A 22 -8.77 8.31 5.92
C VAL A 22 -8.34 8.38 7.38
N ASN A 23 -7.37 9.24 7.71
CA ASN A 23 -6.90 9.39 9.08
C ASN A 23 -8.00 9.87 10.04
N ARG A 24 -8.77 10.92 9.67
CA ARG A 24 -9.88 11.42 10.51
C ARG A 24 -10.99 10.40 10.74
N GLN A 25 -11.21 9.52 9.78
CA GLN A 25 -12.26 8.49 9.83
C GLN A 25 -11.77 7.15 10.39
N SER A 26 -10.48 7.02 10.69
CA SER A 26 -9.91 5.80 11.26
C SER A 26 -10.16 5.69 12.76
N ARG A 27 -10.02 4.48 13.29
CA ARG A 27 -10.16 4.21 14.74
C ARG A 27 -9.05 4.85 15.58
N ASN A 28 -7.86 5.05 14.99
CA ASN A 28 -6.66 5.54 15.63
C ASN A 28 -6.20 6.87 14.99
N VAL A 29 -7.04 7.89 15.12
CA VAL A 29 -6.77 9.24 14.56
C VAL A 29 -5.42 9.77 15.05
N HIS A 30 -4.63 10.31 14.10
CA HIS A 30 -3.26 10.84 14.31
C HIS A 30 -2.20 9.81 14.72
N GLN A 31 -2.50 8.54 14.65
CA GLN A 31 -1.54 7.46 14.89
C GLN A 31 -1.36 6.62 13.63
N GLN A 32 -0.21 5.93 13.51
CA GLN A 32 0.10 5.02 12.41
C GLN A 32 -0.06 5.67 11.02
N LEU A 33 0.41 6.92 10.87
CA LEU A 33 0.22 7.67 9.62
C LEU A 33 0.97 7.05 8.45
N PHE A 34 2.18 6.54 8.69
CA PHE A 34 2.94 5.84 7.66
C PHE A 34 2.24 4.56 7.22
N GLU A 35 1.75 3.75 8.17
CA GLU A 35 0.97 2.55 7.86
C GLU A 35 -0.25 2.87 7.00
N LYS A 36 -0.97 3.94 7.31
CA LYS A 36 -2.15 4.37 6.54
C LYS A 36 -1.83 4.73 5.09
N MET A 37 -0.59 5.08 4.78
CA MET A 37 -0.16 5.40 3.42
C MET A 37 0.44 4.21 2.66
N VAL A 38 0.91 3.17 3.36
CA VAL A 38 1.66 2.06 2.75
C VAL A 38 1.01 0.69 2.92
N SER A 39 0.06 0.53 3.85
CA SER A 39 -0.56 -0.78 4.11
C SER A 39 -1.75 -1.05 3.18
N GLY A 40 -1.86 -2.31 2.75
CA GLY A 40 -2.97 -2.80 1.92
C GLY A 40 -4.36 -2.57 2.52
N MET A 41 -4.47 -2.45 3.84
CA MET A 41 -5.73 -2.13 4.50
C MET A 41 -6.31 -0.77 4.05
N TYR A 42 -5.46 0.19 3.66
CA TYR A 42 -5.86 1.58 3.45
C TYR A 42 -5.86 2.04 1.99
N LEU A 43 -5.13 1.37 1.08
CA LEU A 43 -4.95 1.87 -0.29
C LEU A 43 -6.28 1.91 -1.06
N GLY A 44 -7.16 0.94 -0.84
CA GLY A 44 -8.52 0.96 -1.41
C GLY A 44 -9.31 2.18 -0.95
N GLU A 45 -9.29 2.49 0.33
CA GLU A 45 -10.00 3.64 0.91
C GLU A 45 -9.43 4.99 0.44
N ILE A 46 -8.10 5.10 0.28
CA ILE A 46 -7.47 6.29 -0.31
C ILE A 46 -7.96 6.48 -1.74
N SER A 47 -7.95 5.41 -2.53
CA SER A 47 -8.40 5.41 -3.93
C SER A 47 -9.89 5.73 -4.04
N ARG A 48 -10.72 5.16 -3.15
CA ARG A 48 -12.15 5.47 -3.06
C ARG A 48 -12.39 6.97 -2.83
N ASN A 49 -11.67 7.58 -1.89
CA ASN A 49 -11.79 9.02 -1.63
C ASN A 49 -11.32 9.87 -2.82
N ALA A 50 -10.32 9.42 -3.58
CA ALA A 50 -9.90 10.11 -4.80
C ALA A 50 -10.95 9.97 -5.91
N MET A 51 -11.56 8.80 -6.08
CA MET A 51 -12.66 8.60 -7.02
C MET A 51 -13.87 9.47 -6.67
N LEU A 52 -14.31 9.48 -5.42
CA LEU A 52 -15.43 10.33 -4.97
C LEU A 52 -15.17 11.82 -5.24
N HIS A 53 -13.96 12.29 -5.02
CA HIS A 53 -13.60 13.67 -5.33
C HIS A 53 -13.78 13.99 -6.82
N LEU A 54 -13.44 13.07 -7.72
CA LEU A 54 -13.66 13.25 -9.17
C LEU A 54 -15.14 13.10 -9.55
N VAL A 55 -15.89 12.23 -8.90
CA VAL A 55 -17.35 12.10 -9.05
C VAL A 55 -18.05 13.42 -8.69
N ASP A 56 -17.70 14.00 -7.54
CA ASP A 56 -18.27 15.27 -7.06
C ASP A 56 -17.98 16.44 -8.02
N GLN A 57 -16.95 16.32 -8.86
CA GLN A 57 -16.60 17.30 -9.90
C GLN A 57 -17.14 16.95 -11.28
N ASN A 58 -17.96 15.92 -11.42
CA ASN A 58 -18.44 15.38 -12.70
C ASN A 58 -17.31 14.95 -13.68
N LEU A 59 -16.15 14.57 -13.16
CA LEU A 59 -14.99 14.14 -13.94
C LEU A 59 -14.85 12.62 -14.02
N LEU A 60 -15.65 11.88 -13.27
CA LEU A 60 -15.66 10.41 -13.23
C LEU A 60 -17.11 9.94 -13.15
N PHE A 61 -17.45 8.87 -13.90
CA PHE A 61 -18.77 8.23 -13.93
C PHE A 61 -19.93 9.21 -14.23
N ASN A 62 -19.66 10.27 -14.97
CA ASN A 62 -20.64 11.33 -15.24
C ASN A 62 -21.34 11.89 -13.96
N GLY A 63 -20.62 11.92 -12.84
CA GLY A 63 -21.14 12.36 -11.55
C GLY A 63 -22.00 11.33 -10.82
N GLU A 64 -22.19 10.14 -11.38
CA GLU A 64 -22.94 9.07 -10.74
C GLU A 64 -22.08 8.29 -9.73
N SER A 65 -22.72 7.75 -8.71
CA SER A 65 -22.07 6.99 -7.66
C SER A 65 -22.92 5.78 -7.27
N SER A 66 -22.43 4.97 -6.33
CA SER A 66 -23.17 3.83 -5.78
C SER A 66 -23.15 3.87 -4.25
N GLU A 67 -24.05 3.10 -3.63
CA GLU A 67 -24.05 2.93 -2.17
C GLU A 67 -22.70 2.39 -1.67
N THR A 68 -22.14 1.38 -2.36
CA THR A 68 -20.84 0.80 -2.02
C THR A 68 -19.71 1.82 -2.12
N LEU A 69 -19.65 2.60 -3.21
CA LEU A 69 -18.62 3.63 -3.36
C LEU A 69 -18.77 4.75 -2.31
N ASN A 70 -19.98 5.08 -1.90
CA ASN A 70 -20.24 6.08 -0.85
C ASN A 70 -19.99 5.54 0.57
N THR A 71 -20.05 4.21 0.76
CA THR A 71 -19.79 3.60 2.05
C THR A 71 -18.29 3.58 2.37
N GLN A 72 -17.92 4.01 3.57
CA GLN A 72 -16.54 3.96 4.05
C GLN A 72 -16.04 2.50 4.03
N TRP A 73 -14.85 2.27 3.50
CA TRP A 73 -14.22 0.96 3.27
C TRP A 73 -14.93 0.09 2.23
N GLY A 74 -15.91 0.62 1.50
CA GLY A 74 -16.63 -0.12 0.47
C GLY A 74 -15.80 -0.44 -0.79
N PHE A 75 -14.63 0.16 -0.96
CA PHE A 75 -13.72 -0.13 -2.06
C PHE A 75 -12.41 -0.73 -1.53
N GLU A 76 -12.25 -2.02 -1.73
CA GLU A 76 -11.14 -2.79 -1.16
C GLU A 76 -9.86 -2.69 -2.00
N THR A 77 -8.70 -2.84 -1.36
CA THR A 77 -7.41 -2.92 -2.05
C THR A 77 -7.28 -4.14 -2.96
N ALA A 78 -8.03 -5.20 -2.69
CA ALA A 78 -8.13 -6.35 -3.58
C ALA A 78 -8.65 -5.97 -4.98
N TYR A 79 -9.61 -5.04 -5.04
CA TYR A 79 -10.13 -4.52 -6.32
C TYR A 79 -9.04 -3.76 -7.08
N LEU A 80 -8.23 -2.93 -6.39
CA LEU A 80 -7.09 -2.26 -7.03
C LEU A 80 -6.10 -3.26 -7.62
N THR A 81 -5.83 -4.34 -6.91
CA THR A 81 -4.91 -5.40 -7.37
C THR A 81 -5.42 -6.05 -8.66
N ALA A 82 -6.72 -6.34 -8.76
CA ALA A 82 -7.33 -6.90 -9.95
C ALA A 82 -7.37 -5.88 -11.11
N ILE A 83 -7.74 -4.64 -10.82
CA ILE A 83 -7.76 -3.53 -11.80
C ILE A 83 -6.37 -3.27 -12.37
N GLU A 84 -5.33 -3.29 -11.54
CA GLU A 84 -3.96 -3.08 -11.99
C GLU A 84 -3.46 -4.21 -12.91
N LYS A 85 -3.90 -5.45 -12.66
CA LYS A 85 -3.63 -6.62 -13.50
C LYS A 85 -4.40 -6.64 -14.81
N ASP A 86 -5.49 -5.90 -14.92
CA ASP A 86 -6.35 -5.88 -16.11
C ASP A 86 -5.64 -5.16 -17.27
N ASN A 87 -5.11 -5.92 -18.21
CA ASN A 87 -4.46 -5.41 -19.42
C ASN A 87 -5.30 -5.67 -20.68
N THR A 88 -6.59 -5.97 -20.52
CA THR A 88 -7.50 -6.12 -21.66
C THR A 88 -7.75 -4.76 -22.33
N PRO A 89 -7.95 -4.72 -23.66
CA PRO A 89 -8.11 -3.43 -24.38
C PRO A 89 -9.27 -2.58 -23.89
N ASP A 90 -10.33 -3.21 -23.42
CA ASP A 90 -11.55 -2.56 -22.93
C ASP A 90 -11.63 -2.53 -21.39
N LEU A 91 -10.60 -3.03 -20.70
CA LEU A 91 -10.57 -3.14 -19.23
C LEU A 91 -11.82 -3.90 -18.72
N ALA A 92 -12.03 -5.10 -19.22
CA ALA A 92 -13.23 -5.89 -18.95
C ALA A 92 -13.36 -6.29 -17.48
N GLU A 93 -12.29 -6.70 -16.83
CA GLU A 93 -12.29 -7.02 -15.40
C GLU A 93 -12.55 -5.76 -14.56
N THR A 94 -11.93 -4.65 -14.93
CA THR A 94 -12.17 -3.35 -14.30
C THR A 94 -13.64 -2.94 -14.40
N ARG A 95 -14.25 -3.15 -15.59
CA ARG A 95 -15.69 -2.91 -15.78
C ARG A 95 -16.53 -3.78 -14.85
N HIS A 96 -16.26 -5.08 -14.82
CA HIS A 96 -16.99 -6.01 -13.94
C HIS A 96 -16.91 -5.58 -12.47
N ILE A 97 -15.73 -5.23 -11.98
CA ILE A 97 -15.55 -4.76 -10.61
C ILE A 97 -16.37 -3.49 -10.36
N LEU A 98 -16.28 -2.51 -11.25
CA LEU A 98 -16.94 -1.22 -11.04
C LEU A 98 -18.46 -1.31 -11.15
N GLU A 99 -18.98 -2.04 -12.15
CA GLU A 99 -20.41 -2.10 -12.43
C GLU A 99 -21.11 -3.15 -11.56
N GLU A 100 -20.56 -4.38 -11.45
CA GLU A 100 -21.25 -5.47 -10.74
C GLU A 100 -20.90 -5.53 -9.26
N THR A 101 -19.65 -5.26 -8.88
CA THR A 101 -19.23 -5.38 -7.46
C THR A 101 -19.42 -4.08 -6.71
N VAL A 102 -18.95 -2.97 -7.27
CA VAL A 102 -19.08 -1.64 -6.66
C VAL A 102 -20.45 -1.02 -6.92
N GLY A 103 -21.12 -1.41 -8.01
CA GLY A 103 -22.48 -1.02 -8.33
C GLY A 103 -22.61 0.35 -9.01
N ILE A 104 -21.58 0.80 -9.72
CA ILE A 104 -21.67 1.98 -10.58
C ILE A 104 -22.60 1.67 -11.76
N PRO A 105 -23.60 2.50 -12.08
CA PRO A 105 -24.63 2.14 -13.08
C PRO A 105 -24.07 1.84 -14.47
N SER A 106 -23.04 2.58 -14.89
CA SER A 106 -22.31 2.34 -16.14
C SER A 106 -20.94 3.01 -16.12
N THR A 107 -19.97 2.46 -16.87
CA THR A 107 -18.63 3.02 -17.00
C THR A 107 -18.19 3.12 -18.46
N THR A 108 -17.60 4.23 -18.82
CA THR A 108 -16.88 4.37 -20.10
C THR A 108 -15.48 3.77 -20.00
N LEU A 109 -14.83 3.55 -21.14
CA LEU A 109 -13.42 3.14 -21.14
C LEU A 109 -12.53 4.19 -20.47
N ALA A 110 -12.83 5.48 -20.64
CA ALA A 110 -12.10 6.58 -20.01
C ALA A 110 -12.23 6.53 -18.47
N ASP A 111 -13.41 6.23 -17.95
CA ASP A 111 -13.61 6.05 -16.50
C ASP A 111 -12.76 4.90 -15.97
N ARG A 112 -12.78 3.75 -16.62
CA ARG A 112 -11.99 2.57 -16.22
C ARG A 112 -10.48 2.86 -16.27
N GLN A 113 -10.00 3.55 -17.30
CA GLN A 113 -8.62 3.99 -17.41
C GLN A 113 -8.25 4.97 -16.27
N MET A 114 -9.15 5.88 -15.92
CA MET A 114 -8.94 6.82 -14.83
C MET A 114 -8.85 6.09 -13.49
N VAL A 115 -9.76 5.14 -13.21
CA VAL A 115 -9.71 4.34 -11.97
C VAL A 115 -8.41 3.53 -11.88
N LYS A 116 -8.01 2.87 -12.97
CA LYS A 116 -6.73 2.14 -13.03
C LYS A 116 -5.55 3.08 -12.76
N LYS A 117 -5.57 4.28 -13.32
CA LYS A 117 -4.52 5.28 -13.10
C LYS A 117 -4.46 5.78 -11.66
N ILE A 118 -5.62 5.98 -11.02
CA ILE A 118 -5.69 6.33 -9.59
C ILE A 118 -5.05 5.20 -8.74
N GLY A 119 -5.43 3.95 -8.99
CA GLY A 119 -4.85 2.78 -8.31
C GLY A 119 -3.34 2.71 -8.47
N GLY A 120 -2.85 2.84 -9.70
CA GLY A 120 -1.42 2.86 -10.01
C GLY A 120 -0.65 3.97 -9.28
N PHE A 121 -1.20 5.18 -9.21
CA PHE A 121 -0.56 6.27 -8.43
C PHE A 121 -0.53 5.98 -6.92
N VAL A 122 -1.62 5.46 -6.37
CA VAL A 122 -1.71 5.12 -4.93
C VAL A 122 -0.75 3.97 -4.60
N GLY A 123 -0.74 2.90 -5.40
CA GLY A 123 0.16 1.76 -5.22
C GLY A 123 1.63 2.11 -5.38
N ARG A 124 1.97 2.86 -6.44
CA ARG A 124 3.34 3.33 -6.66
C ARG A 124 3.83 4.24 -5.53
N ARG A 125 2.98 5.16 -5.05
CA ARG A 125 3.30 6.01 -3.90
C ARG A 125 3.58 5.17 -2.65
N ALA A 126 2.73 4.17 -2.37
CA ALA A 126 2.91 3.28 -1.23
C ALA A 126 4.24 2.53 -1.28
N ALA A 127 4.59 1.97 -2.45
CA ALA A 127 5.86 1.28 -2.66
C ALA A 127 7.08 2.21 -2.49
N ARG A 128 7.01 3.43 -3.03
CA ARG A 128 8.09 4.42 -2.88
C ARG A 128 8.27 4.90 -1.44
N LEU A 129 7.18 5.09 -0.69
CA LEU A 129 7.25 5.38 0.74
C LEU A 129 7.81 4.21 1.54
N ALA A 130 7.43 2.98 1.21
CA ALA A 130 8.03 1.79 1.80
C ALA A 130 9.55 1.75 1.56
N ALA A 131 10.01 2.07 0.34
CA ALA A 131 11.44 2.18 0.03
C ALA A 131 12.14 3.25 0.88
N CYS A 132 11.51 4.41 1.12
CA CYS A 132 12.04 5.44 2.02
C CYS A 132 12.20 4.92 3.45
N GLY A 133 11.19 4.20 3.97
CA GLY A 133 11.26 3.59 5.30
C GLY A 133 12.39 2.56 5.41
N LEU A 134 12.48 1.65 4.44
CA LEU A 134 13.55 0.64 4.37
C LEU A 134 14.92 1.30 4.26
N GLY A 135 15.04 2.28 3.37
CA GLY A 135 16.27 3.04 3.16
C GLY A 135 16.72 3.80 4.40
N GLY A 136 15.81 4.42 5.13
CA GLY A 136 16.09 5.08 6.41
C GLY A 136 16.67 4.12 7.45
N VAL A 137 16.12 2.91 7.55
CA VAL A 137 16.65 1.86 8.45
C VAL A 137 18.02 1.38 8.00
N MET A 138 18.20 1.14 6.69
CA MET A 138 19.52 0.74 6.15
C MET A 138 20.58 1.80 6.44
N ALA A 139 20.26 3.08 6.25
CA ALA A 139 21.17 4.19 6.53
C ALA A 139 21.48 4.25 8.03
N HIS A 140 20.48 4.13 8.90
CA HIS A 140 20.68 4.12 10.35
C HIS A 140 21.58 2.97 10.84
N CYS A 141 21.45 1.79 10.20
CA CYS A 141 22.24 0.60 10.52
C CYS A 141 23.64 0.57 9.80
N GLY A 142 23.97 1.59 9.02
CA GLY A 142 25.23 1.63 8.23
C GLY A 142 25.29 0.56 7.13
N LYS A 143 24.14 0.13 6.59
CA LYS A 143 24.03 -0.97 5.62
C LYS A 143 23.85 -0.49 4.17
N VAL A 144 23.89 0.79 3.91
CA VAL A 144 23.81 1.33 2.54
C VAL A 144 25.06 0.92 1.76
N GLY A 145 24.86 0.26 0.61
CA GLY A 145 25.95 -0.24 -0.22
C GLY A 145 26.56 -1.57 0.21
N GLU A 146 26.07 -2.18 1.29
CA GLU A 146 26.41 -3.56 1.68
C GLU A 146 25.36 -4.56 1.17
N ALA A 147 25.80 -5.80 0.96
CA ALA A 147 24.86 -6.89 0.64
C ALA A 147 24.00 -7.20 1.85
N CYS A 148 22.68 -7.08 1.68
CA CYS A 148 21.72 -7.39 2.74
C CYS A 148 20.45 -8.03 2.20
N ILE A 149 19.73 -8.72 3.08
CA ILE A 149 18.41 -9.31 2.81
C ILE A 149 17.40 -8.56 3.67
N ILE A 150 16.34 -8.08 3.03
CA ILE A 150 15.18 -7.48 3.69
C ILE A 150 14.04 -8.47 3.60
N ALA A 151 13.64 -9.02 4.73
CA ALA A 151 12.45 -9.86 4.81
C ALA A 151 11.20 -8.99 4.96
N ILE A 152 10.22 -9.19 4.09
CA ILE A 152 8.97 -8.45 4.07
C ILE A 152 7.82 -9.42 4.29
N ASP A 153 7.01 -9.15 5.30
CA ASP A 153 5.75 -9.83 5.57
C ASP A 153 4.60 -8.88 5.20
N GLY A 154 3.84 -9.22 4.17
CA GLY A 154 2.73 -8.37 3.74
C GLY A 154 2.15 -8.73 2.38
N SER A 155 0.82 -8.75 2.31
CA SER A 155 0.05 -9.11 1.10
C SER A 155 0.28 -8.15 -0.08
N LEU A 156 0.58 -6.88 0.15
CA LEU A 156 0.92 -5.95 -0.93
C LEU A 156 2.20 -6.35 -1.65
N PHE A 157 3.23 -6.72 -0.91
CA PHE A 157 4.49 -7.17 -1.50
C PHE A 157 4.31 -8.47 -2.29
N GLU A 158 3.46 -9.38 -1.80
CA GLU A 158 3.21 -10.67 -2.44
C GLU A 158 2.30 -10.56 -3.67
N PHE A 159 1.25 -9.74 -3.63
CA PHE A 159 0.16 -9.82 -4.61
C PHE A 159 -0.05 -8.58 -5.47
N TYR A 160 0.37 -7.38 -5.00
CA TYR A 160 0.14 -6.15 -5.74
C TYR A 160 1.14 -6.03 -6.90
N PRO A 161 0.67 -5.80 -8.14
CA PRO A 161 1.55 -5.74 -9.31
C PRO A 161 2.64 -4.68 -9.17
N GLN A 162 3.86 -5.02 -9.61
CA GLN A 162 5.00 -4.11 -9.66
C GLN A 162 5.39 -3.44 -8.33
N PHE A 163 4.86 -3.91 -7.19
CA PHE A 163 5.16 -3.30 -5.89
C PHE A 163 6.65 -3.40 -5.53
N GLU A 164 7.26 -4.58 -5.73
CA GLU A 164 8.70 -4.79 -5.54
C GLU A 164 9.53 -3.95 -6.52
N GLU A 165 9.13 -3.91 -7.80
CA GLU A 165 9.82 -3.11 -8.81
C GLU A 165 9.86 -1.62 -8.43
N HIS A 166 8.74 -1.07 -7.98
CA HIS A 166 8.65 0.32 -7.53
C HIS A 166 9.48 0.59 -6.27
N ILE A 167 9.60 -0.38 -5.36
CA ILE A 167 10.55 -0.28 -4.24
C ILE A 167 11.98 -0.23 -4.76
N ARG A 168 12.36 -1.12 -5.68
CA ARG A 168 13.72 -1.18 -6.25
C ARG A 168 14.07 0.09 -7.02
N GLU A 169 13.16 0.61 -7.85
CA GLU A 169 13.31 1.88 -8.54
C GLU A 169 13.62 3.01 -7.55
N ALA A 170 12.80 3.14 -6.51
CA ALA A 170 12.97 4.17 -5.49
C ALA A 170 14.28 4.03 -4.70
N MET A 171 14.69 2.80 -4.37
CA MET A 171 15.99 2.57 -3.73
C MET A 171 17.15 2.93 -4.66
N GLY A 172 17.01 2.68 -5.97
CA GLY A 172 17.99 3.11 -6.98
C GLY A 172 18.11 4.63 -7.06
N GLU A 173 16.99 5.35 -6.96
CA GLU A 173 16.98 6.82 -6.90
C GLU A 173 17.63 7.37 -5.61
N LEU A 174 17.40 6.70 -4.47
CA LEU A 174 17.89 7.14 -3.17
C LEU A 174 19.42 6.89 -2.99
N PHE A 175 19.93 5.76 -3.43
CA PHE A 175 21.25 5.27 -3.07
C PHE A 175 22.14 4.95 -4.28
N GLY A 176 21.61 5.08 -5.50
CA GLY A 176 22.26 4.65 -6.73
C GLY A 176 22.03 3.17 -7.06
N ALA A 177 22.08 2.84 -8.35
CA ALA A 177 21.77 1.51 -8.86
C ALA A 177 22.68 0.41 -8.28
N GLU A 178 23.96 0.69 -8.07
CA GLU A 178 24.92 -0.27 -7.51
C GLU A 178 24.57 -0.67 -6.08
N ALA A 179 24.23 0.29 -5.22
CA ALA A 179 23.84 0.03 -3.83
C ALA A 179 22.49 -0.70 -3.75
N ALA A 180 21.52 -0.29 -4.58
CA ALA A 180 20.21 -0.94 -4.65
C ALA A 180 20.31 -2.39 -5.12
N ALA A 181 21.21 -2.71 -6.06
CA ALA A 181 21.41 -4.07 -6.57
C ALA A 181 21.94 -5.06 -5.52
N LYS A 182 22.56 -4.57 -4.44
CA LYS A 182 23.05 -5.41 -3.33
C LYS A 182 21.96 -5.80 -2.34
N VAL A 183 20.77 -5.19 -2.45
CA VAL A 183 19.62 -5.51 -1.60
C VAL A 183 18.80 -6.63 -2.23
N ARG A 184 18.57 -7.69 -1.46
CA ARG A 184 17.65 -8.77 -1.81
C ARG A 184 16.40 -8.68 -0.96
N PHE A 185 15.24 -8.79 -1.58
CA PHE A 185 13.98 -8.96 -0.86
C PHE A 185 13.65 -10.45 -0.71
N ALA A 186 13.11 -10.82 0.43
CA ALA A 186 12.60 -12.15 0.69
C ALA A 186 11.20 -12.05 1.32
N LEU A 187 10.25 -12.78 0.76
CA LEU A 187 8.93 -12.88 1.36
C LEU A 187 9.01 -13.68 2.65
N ALA A 188 8.60 -13.08 3.76
CA ALA A 188 8.36 -13.76 5.03
C ALA A 188 6.86 -14.08 5.14
N ARG A 189 6.53 -15.27 5.63
CA ARG A 189 5.16 -15.66 5.91
C ARG A 189 5.01 -15.96 7.38
N ASP A 190 4.02 -15.32 8.01
CA ASP A 190 3.72 -15.47 9.44
C ASP A 190 4.95 -15.25 10.34
N GLY A 191 5.80 -14.28 9.96
CA GLY A 191 7.03 -13.96 10.68
C GLY A 191 6.77 -13.55 12.13
N SER A 192 5.69 -12.81 12.38
CA SER A 192 5.29 -12.39 13.73
C SER A 192 4.86 -13.56 14.61
N GLY A 193 4.01 -14.47 14.11
CA GLY A 193 3.55 -15.64 14.86
C GLY A 193 4.67 -16.63 15.17
N LEU A 194 5.44 -16.97 14.14
CA LEU A 194 6.59 -17.86 14.29
C LEU A 194 7.66 -17.27 15.23
N GLY A 195 7.95 -15.96 15.07
CA GLY A 195 8.91 -15.27 15.94
C GLY A 195 8.46 -15.25 17.40
N ALA A 196 7.20 -14.97 17.68
CA ALA A 196 6.64 -15.01 19.02
C ALA A 196 6.72 -16.41 19.64
N ALA A 197 6.40 -17.45 18.86
CA ALA A 197 6.51 -18.86 19.31
C ALA A 197 7.95 -19.25 19.64
N ILE A 198 8.93 -18.84 18.82
CA ILE A 198 10.35 -19.10 19.08
C ILE A 198 10.81 -18.39 20.36
N ILE A 199 10.45 -17.11 20.54
CA ILE A 199 10.81 -16.35 21.75
C ILE A 199 10.20 -16.99 22.99
N ALA A 200 8.92 -17.38 22.94
CA ALA A 200 8.26 -18.07 24.05
C ALA A 200 8.96 -19.41 24.42
N MET A 201 9.33 -20.17 23.40
CA MET A 201 10.07 -21.45 23.61
C MET A 201 11.43 -21.19 24.24
N VAL A 202 12.20 -20.21 23.80
CA VAL A 202 13.51 -19.87 24.36
C VAL A 202 13.37 -19.39 25.80
N ALA A 203 12.42 -18.51 26.09
CA ALA A 203 12.16 -18.02 27.44
C ALA A 203 11.77 -19.16 28.40
N HIS A 204 10.91 -20.09 27.96
CA HIS A 204 10.54 -21.25 28.75
C HIS A 204 11.75 -22.18 29.08
N ARG A 205 12.61 -22.44 28.10
CA ARG A 205 13.84 -23.23 28.32
C ARG A 205 14.80 -22.57 29.30
N GLN A 206 14.94 -21.24 29.24
CA GLN A 206 15.80 -20.51 30.18
C GLN A 206 15.26 -20.57 31.62
N GLN A 207 13.94 -20.47 31.80
CA GLN A 207 13.31 -20.60 33.11
C GLN A 207 13.41 -22.02 33.70
N ALA A 208 13.38 -23.06 32.85
CA ALA A 208 13.51 -24.45 33.28
C ALA A 208 14.97 -24.84 33.60
N ALA A 209 15.94 -24.02 33.24
CA ALA A 209 17.37 -24.24 33.49
C ALA A 209 17.87 -23.56 34.80
N HIS A 210 17.00 -22.82 35.48
CA HIS A 210 17.21 -22.21 36.80
C HIS A 210 16.32 -22.86 37.85
#